data_1a3ccd8423760ce577c9d1b6677160bb
#
_entry.id   1a3ccd8423760ce577c9d1b6677160bb
#
_cell.length_a   1.000
_cell.length_b   1.000
_cell.length_c   1.000
_cell.angle_alpha   90.00
_cell.angle_beta   90.00
_cell.angle_gamma   90.00
#
_symmetry.space_group_name_H-M   'P 1'
#
loop_
_entity.id
_entity.type
_entity.pdbx_description
1 polymer ?
#
loop_
_entity_poly.entity_id
_entity_poly.type
_entity_poly.pdbx_seq_one_letter_code
_entity_poly.pdbx_strand_id
1 'polypeptide(L)'
;MASRRQPSGTGIALRDALPWSELAPIVRGVETAGYTAVFLPEITGRDALVTLGTFAGETRRLLLGTGVLPMRSRTPLLTAMGAATVQERSGGRLILGLGTGEVGRGALDELRETVGRVRALLRGETLQEEGDSATLSLPPGREVPIWVSALGPKAMRLGGEIADGVILNWCPPERVSFARARIAEGAEAAERDPASVTVAVYVRAWVGRDENEAMSELRAMAGRYASYPAYRRQFEQVGLGPQAAVAGQAHRAGRSEDVPEVLVRSVCAVGDRAWERLDAFRQAGADLPIVYPVATADPSASIEATIGALAPA
;
A
#
# COMPACT_ATOMS: atom_id res chain seq x y z
N MET A 1 22.94 -16.98 5.41
CA MET A 1 21.75 -16.28 4.84
C MET A 1 22.12 -14.83 4.65
N ALA A 2 22.13 -14.33 3.41
CA ALA A 2 22.38 -12.91 3.17
C ALA A 2 21.21 -12.10 3.77
N SER A 3 21.53 -11.15 4.66
CA SER A 3 20.54 -10.22 5.22
C SER A 3 19.80 -9.55 4.05
N ARG A 4 18.49 -9.76 3.94
CA ARG A 4 17.66 -9.04 2.98
C ARG A 4 17.75 -7.56 3.29
N ARG A 5 18.27 -6.80 2.35
CA ARG A 5 18.23 -5.34 2.43
C ARG A 5 16.76 -4.92 2.29
N GLN A 6 16.19 -4.36 3.35
CA GLN A 6 14.81 -3.85 3.31
C GLN A 6 14.71 -2.70 2.30
N PRO A 7 13.59 -2.58 1.57
CA PRO A 7 13.39 -1.44 0.70
C PRO A 7 13.31 -0.17 1.54
N SER A 8 14.20 0.75 1.24
CA SER A 8 14.24 2.10 1.80
C SER A 8 14.19 3.12 0.67
N GLY A 9 13.76 4.34 0.94
CA GLY A 9 13.65 5.41 -0.05
C GLY A 9 12.21 5.90 -0.21
N THR A 10 11.74 6.06 -1.44
CA THR A 10 10.37 6.51 -1.74
C THR A 10 9.74 5.54 -2.73
N GLY A 11 8.54 5.06 -2.40
CA GLY A 11 7.69 4.34 -3.33
C GLY A 11 6.70 5.26 -4.03
N ILE A 12 6.06 4.74 -5.08
CA ILE A 12 4.94 5.40 -5.77
C ILE A 12 3.77 4.44 -5.85
N ALA A 13 2.55 4.92 -5.70
CA ALA A 13 1.35 4.14 -5.99
C ALA A 13 0.67 4.70 -7.23
N LEU A 14 0.40 3.86 -8.20
CA LEU A 14 -0.33 4.22 -9.41
C LEU A 14 -1.72 3.58 -9.38
N ARG A 15 -2.73 4.40 -9.63
CA ARG A 15 -4.12 3.94 -9.70
C ARG A 15 -4.54 3.78 -11.16
N ASP A 16 -5.57 2.97 -11.38
CA ASP A 16 -6.18 2.67 -12.68
C ASP A 16 -6.93 3.86 -13.33
N ALA A 17 -6.36 5.07 -13.24
CA ALA A 17 -6.99 6.26 -13.83
C ALA A 17 -6.62 6.46 -15.32
N LEU A 18 -5.62 5.72 -15.83
CA LEU A 18 -5.02 5.98 -17.13
C LEU A 18 -5.14 4.78 -18.07
N PRO A 19 -5.31 5.00 -19.38
CA PRO A 19 -5.18 3.94 -20.37
C PRO A 19 -3.72 3.42 -20.41
N TRP A 20 -3.53 2.23 -20.95
CA TRP A 20 -2.20 1.60 -20.96
C TRP A 20 -1.14 2.43 -21.72
N SER A 21 -1.54 3.09 -22.78
CA SER A 21 -0.67 3.97 -23.59
C SER A 21 -0.02 5.09 -22.79
N GLU A 22 -0.69 5.56 -21.74
CA GLU A 22 -0.19 6.62 -20.84
C GLU A 22 0.52 6.03 -19.61
N LEU A 23 0.01 4.92 -19.08
CA LEU A 23 0.56 4.29 -17.88
C LEU A 23 1.97 3.72 -18.08
N ALA A 24 2.25 3.11 -19.24
CA ALA A 24 3.54 2.51 -19.53
C ALA A 24 4.71 3.54 -19.59
N PRO A 25 4.57 4.71 -20.22
CA PRO A 25 5.57 5.78 -20.10
C PRO A 25 5.76 6.26 -18.66
N ILE A 26 4.68 6.42 -17.90
CA ILE A 26 4.75 6.89 -16.52
C ILE A 26 5.56 5.93 -15.64
N VAL A 27 5.35 4.62 -15.74
CA VAL A 27 6.11 3.65 -14.92
C VAL A 27 7.60 3.65 -15.26
N ARG A 28 7.99 3.87 -16.53
CA ARG A 28 9.39 4.07 -16.91
C ARG A 28 9.95 5.38 -16.34
N GLY A 29 9.15 6.45 -16.35
CA GLY A 29 9.46 7.72 -15.72
C GLY A 29 9.70 7.60 -14.22
N VAL A 30 8.88 6.83 -13.52
CA VAL A 30 9.03 6.51 -12.09
C VAL A 30 10.40 5.88 -11.79
N GLU A 31 10.83 4.91 -12.59
CA GLU A 31 12.16 4.30 -12.42
C GLU A 31 13.29 5.30 -12.71
N THR A 32 13.14 6.11 -13.74
CA THR A 32 14.13 7.13 -14.12
C THR A 32 14.24 8.23 -13.05
N ALA A 33 13.13 8.60 -12.42
CA ALA A 33 13.07 9.57 -11.33
C ALA A 33 13.65 9.03 -10.00
N GLY A 34 14.09 7.78 -9.94
CA GLY A 34 14.79 7.22 -8.78
C GLY A 34 13.88 6.64 -7.69
N TYR A 35 12.60 6.46 -7.95
CA TYR A 35 11.73 5.76 -7.00
C TYR A 35 12.18 4.32 -6.79
N THR A 36 12.02 3.84 -5.56
CA THR A 36 12.45 2.47 -5.16
C THR A 36 11.44 1.41 -5.58
N ALA A 37 10.15 1.72 -5.54
CA ALA A 37 9.07 0.77 -5.76
C ALA A 37 7.84 1.41 -6.40
N VAL A 38 7.09 0.62 -7.19
CA VAL A 38 5.74 0.97 -7.62
C VAL A 38 4.73 0.01 -7.01
N PHE A 39 3.64 0.54 -6.49
CA PHE A 39 2.55 -0.23 -5.89
C PHE A 39 1.25 -0.04 -6.67
N LEU A 40 0.52 -1.14 -6.86
CA LEU A 40 -0.81 -1.13 -7.47
C LEU A 40 -1.85 -1.64 -6.46
N PRO A 41 -2.86 -0.83 -6.12
CA PRO A 41 -4.02 -1.32 -5.38
C PRO A 41 -4.94 -2.11 -6.32
N GLU A 42 -5.44 -3.26 -5.88
CA GLU A 42 -6.49 -3.99 -6.61
C GLU A 42 -7.85 -3.64 -6.00
N ILE A 43 -8.70 -2.96 -6.77
CA ILE A 43 -10.03 -2.52 -6.33
C ILE A 43 -11.08 -2.98 -7.36
N THR A 44 -11.31 -2.22 -8.43
CA THR A 44 -12.31 -2.49 -9.47
C THR A 44 -11.78 -2.20 -10.88
N GLY A 45 -10.48 -1.91 -10.99
CA GLY A 45 -9.82 -1.62 -12.25
C GLY A 45 -9.08 -2.83 -12.81
N ARG A 46 -7.77 -2.67 -13.04
CA ARG A 46 -6.93 -3.75 -13.56
C ARG A 46 -6.59 -4.78 -12.48
N ASP A 47 -6.38 -6.01 -12.93
CA ASP A 47 -5.68 -7.02 -12.14
C ASP A 47 -4.26 -6.54 -11.82
N ALA A 48 -3.93 -6.45 -10.53
CA ALA A 48 -2.66 -5.90 -10.10
C ALA A 48 -1.47 -6.80 -10.51
N LEU A 49 -1.59 -8.13 -10.40
CA LEU A 49 -0.50 -9.04 -10.75
C LEU A 49 -0.25 -9.08 -12.27
N VAL A 50 -1.30 -9.08 -13.10
CA VAL A 50 -1.16 -8.99 -14.56
C VAL A 50 -0.48 -7.68 -14.96
N THR A 51 -0.88 -6.57 -14.34
CA THR A 51 -0.28 -5.25 -14.60
C THR A 51 1.18 -5.19 -14.15
N LEU A 52 1.51 -5.71 -12.96
CA LEU A 52 2.89 -5.79 -12.47
C LEU A 52 3.76 -6.71 -13.32
N GLY A 53 3.20 -7.81 -13.83
CA GLY A 53 3.88 -8.68 -14.81
C GLY A 53 4.28 -7.92 -16.08
N THR A 54 3.44 -6.97 -16.52
CA THR A 54 3.76 -6.09 -17.65
C THR A 54 4.82 -5.05 -17.26
N PHE A 55 4.69 -4.41 -16.09
CA PHE A 55 5.72 -3.48 -15.56
C PHE A 55 7.09 -4.14 -15.41
N ALA A 56 7.14 -5.45 -15.14
CA ALA A 56 8.38 -6.20 -15.08
C ALA A 56 9.18 -6.16 -16.39
N GLY A 57 8.49 -6.02 -17.55
CA GLY A 57 9.11 -5.82 -18.84
C GLY A 57 9.51 -4.38 -19.14
N GLU A 58 8.82 -3.41 -18.54
CA GLU A 58 9.04 -1.98 -18.73
C GLU A 58 10.15 -1.40 -17.84
N THR A 59 10.52 -2.11 -16.76
CA THR A 59 11.45 -1.64 -15.73
C THR A 59 12.55 -2.66 -15.45
N ARG A 60 13.67 -2.23 -14.83
CA ARG A 60 14.84 -3.07 -14.55
C ARG A 60 15.16 -3.20 -13.06
N ARG A 61 14.92 -2.16 -12.27
CA ARG A 61 15.33 -2.06 -10.85
C ARG A 61 14.15 -1.85 -9.91
N LEU A 62 13.08 -1.23 -10.41
CA LEU A 62 11.91 -0.86 -9.64
C LEU A 62 11.29 -2.10 -9.00
N LEU A 63 11.11 -2.08 -7.68
CA LEU A 63 10.33 -3.09 -6.97
C LEU A 63 8.86 -2.96 -7.35
N LEU A 64 8.18 -4.08 -7.48
CA LEU A 64 6.82 -4.19 -8.01
C LEU A 64 5.91 -4.69 -6.89
N GLY A 65 5.06 -3.83 -6.34
CA GLY A 65 4.25 -4.14 -5.18
C GLY A 65 2.75 -4.20 -5.46
N THR A 66 2.05 -5.14 -4.86
CA THR A 66 0.60 -5.02 -4.71
C THR A 66 0.28 -4.26 -3.42
N GLY A 67 -0.66 -3.34 -3.47
CA GLY A 67 -0.89 -2.49 -2.32
C GLY A 67 -2.36 -2.17 -2.06
N VAL A 68 -3.20 -3.17 -1.79
CA VAL A 68 -2.95 -4.60 -1.59
C VAL A 68 -3.89 -5.45 -2.47
N LEU A 69 -3.62 -6.75 -2.59
CA LEU A 69 -4.64 -7.68 -3.08
C LEU A 69 -5.62 -7.99 -1.94
N PRO A 70 -6.93 -7.86 -2.16
CA PRO A 70 -7.92 -8.35 -1.20
C PRO A 70 -7.88 -9.88 -1.12
N MET A 71 -7.62 -10.45 0.05
CA MET A 71 -7.47 -11.91 0.23
C MET A 71 -8.70 -12.71 -0.22
N ARG A 72 -9.90 -12.11 -0.20
CA ARG A 72 -11.15 -12.77 -0.58
C ARG A 72 -11.45 -12.74 -2.07
N SER A 73 -10.72 -11.97 -2.86
CA SER A 73 -10.89 -11.91 -4.32
C SER A 73 -10.19 -13.06 -5.05
N ARG A 74 -9.27 -13.76 -4.35
CA ARG A 74 -8.43 -14.82 -4.94
C ARG A 74 -8.22 -15.96 -3.94
N THR A 75 -8.17 -17.20 -4.43
CA THR A 75 -7.71 -18.31 -3.60
C THR A 75 -6.21 -18.18 -3.29
N PRO A 76 -5.72 -18.78 -2.18
CA PRO A 76 -4.28 -18.82 -1.89
C PRO A 76 -3.45 -19.39 -3.06
N LEU A 77 -3.94 -20.44 -3.73
CA LEU A 77 -3.27 -21.05 -4.88
C LEU A 77 -3.17 -20.07 -6.05
N LEU A 78 -4.28 -19.42 -6.45
CA LEU A 78 -4.26 -18.45 -7.55
C LEU A 78 -3.37 -17.25 -7.23
N THR A 79 -3.35 -16.81 -5.98
CA THR A 79 -2.47 -15.74 -5.50
C THR A 79 -1.00 -16.14 -5.62
N ALA A 80 -0.66 -17.35 -5.16
CA ALA A 80 0.71 -17.87 -5.23
C ALA A 80 1.18 -18.09 -6.68
N MET A 81 0.31 -18.63 -7.57
CA MET A 81 0.62 -18.78 -9.01
C MET A 81 0.96 -17.43 -9.65
N GLY A 82 0.11 -16.42 -9.45
CA GLY A 82 0.34 -15.09 -10.01
C GLY A 82 1.61 -14.42 -9.43
N ALA A 83 1.81 -14.55 -8.12
CA ALA A 83 2.99 -14.02 -7.45
C ALA A 83 4.29 -14.70 -7.94
N ALA A 84 4.30 -16.03 -8.09
CA ALA A 84 5.43 -16.77 -8.63
C ALA A 84 5.78 -16.30 -10.06
N THR A 85 4.76 -16.14 -10.90
CA THR A 85 4.93 -15.67 -12.28
C THR A 85 5.55 -14.27 -12.34
N VAL A 86 5.04 -13.31 -11.54
CA VAL A 86 5.60 -11.95 -11.50
C VAL A 86 7.00 -11.95 -10.89
N GLN A 87 7.25 -12.77 -9.87
CA GLN A 87 8.56 -12.88 -9.22
C GLN A 87 9.62 -13.38 -10.22
N GLU A 88 9.32 -14.42 -10.98
CA GLU A 88 10.17 -14.94 -12.04
C GLU A 88 10.39 -13.90 -13.14
N ARG A 89 9.30 -13.36 -13.71
CA ARG A 89 9.33 -12.39 -14.81
C ARG A 89 10.10 -11.12 -14.45
N SER A 90 10.03 -10.68 -13.21
CA SER A 90 10.73 -9.49 -12.70
C SER A 90 12.17 -9.74 -12.27
N GLY A 91 12.62 -10.99 -12.22
CA GLY A 91 13.94 -11.36 -11.68
C GLY A 91 14.05 -11.18 -10.16
N GLY A 92 12.94 -11.34 -9.43
CA GLY A 92 12.93 -11.29 -7.96
C GLY A 92 12.59 -9.93 -7.37
N ARG A 93 11.80 -9.10 -8.08
CA ARG A 93 11.44 -7.74 -7.66
C ARG A 93 10.03 -7.59 -7.10
N LEU A 94 9.26 -8.68 -6.95
CA LEU A 94 7.90 -8.61 -6.42
C LEU A 94 7.88 -8.38 -4.90
N ILE A 95 6.94 -7.54 -4.45
CA ILE A 95 6.45 -7.42 -3.08
C ILE A 95 4.97 -7.77 -3.10
N LEU A 96 4.58 -8.87 -2.47
CA LEU A 96 3.19 -9.31 -2.43
C LEU A 96 2.48 -8.72 -1.21
N GLY A 97 1.74 -7.64 -1.42
CA GLY A 97 0.90 -7.03 -0.38
C GLY A 97 -0.50 -7.63 -0.36
N LEU A 98 -0.91 -8.14 0.80
CA LEU A 98 -2.22 -8.74 1.06
C LEU A 98 -3.02 -7.91 2.06
N GLY A 99 -4.33 -7.93 1.94
CA GLY A 99 -5.21 -7.24 2.87
C GLY A 99 -6.55 -7.94 3.05
N THR A 100 -7.22 -7.65 4.17
CA THR A 100 -8.52 -8.26 4.50
C THR A 100 -9.65 -7.85 3.54
N GLY A 101 -9.47 -6.75 2.78
CA GLY A 101 -10.59 -6.16 2.05
C GLY A 101 -11.62 -5.58 3.03
N GLU A 102 -12.86 -6.04 2.98
CA GLU A 102 -13.88 -5.67 3.95
C GLU A 102 -13.59 -6.28 5.33
N VAL A 103 -13.70 -5.46 6.37
CA VAL A 103 -13.41 -5.87 7.75
C VAL A 103 -14.62 -6.58 8.35
N GLY A 104 -14.46 -7.86 8.69
CA GLY A 104 -15.46 -8.66 9.39
C GLY A 104 -14.89 -9.32 10.65
N ARG A 105 -15.76 -9.97 11.42
CA ARG A 105 -15.31 -10.82 12.54
C ARG A 105 -14.44 -11.96 11.98
N GLY A 106 -13.27 -12.22 12.60
CA GLY A 106 -12.34 -13.24 12.17
C GLY A 106 -11.41 -12.86 11.00
N ALA A 107 -11.55 -11.67 10.41
CA ALA A 107 -10.75 -11.26 9.25
C ALA A 107 -9.21 -11.27 9.49
N LEU A 108 -8.75 -11.08 10.72
CA LEU A 108 -7.32 -11.16 11.04
C LEU A 108 -6.81 -12.60 11.11
N ASP A 109 -7.64 -13.53 11.60
CA ASP A 109 -7.30 -14.95 11.63
C ASP A 109 -7.28 -15.50 10.20
N GLU A 110 -8.26 -15.12 9.38
CA GLU A 110 -8.30 -15.44 7.94
C GLU A 110 -7.08 -14.88 7.19
N LEU A 111 -6.64 -13.65 7.53
CA LEU A 111 -5.42 -13.06 6.94
C LEU A 111 -4.17 -13.85 7.36
N ARG A 112 -4.07 -14.24 8.63
CA ARG A 112 -2.97 -15.08 9.14
C ARG A 112 -2.90 -16.40 8.37
N GLU A 113 -4.02 -17.08 8.24
CA GLU A 113 -4.12 -18.33 7.50
C GLU A 113 -3.74 -18.15 6.04
N THR A 114 -4.31 -17.13 5.36
CA THR A 114 -4.04 -16.85 3.96
C THR A 114 -2.54 -16.57 3.70
N VAL A 115 -1.91 -15.75 4.55
CA VAL A 115 -0.47 -15.46 4.46
C VAL A 115 0.35 -16.75 4.64
N GLY A 116 0.00 -17.58 5.62
CA GLY A 116 0.67 -18.87 5.86
C GLY A 116 0.57 -19.80 4.65
N ARG A 117 -0.64 -19.96 4.10
CA ARG A 117 -0.91 -20.83 2.93
C ARG A 117 -0.19 -20.34 1.67
N VAL A 118 -0.26 -19.03 1.38
CA VAL A 118 0.44 -18.45 0.22
C VAL A 118 1.95 -18.61 0.37
N ARG A 119 2.50 -18.39 1.58
CA ARG A 119 3.94 -18.54 1.84
C ARG A 119 4.39 -19.99 1.67
N ALA A 120 3.63 -20.97 2.15
CA ALA A 120 3.91 -22.38 2.00
C ALA A 120 3.95 -22.79 0.51
N LEU A 121 2.92 -22.39 -0.27
CA LEU A 121 2.89 -22.62 -1.72
C LEU A 121 4.09 -22.00 -2.45
N LEU A 122 4.44 -20.75 -2.12
CA LEU A 122 5.60 -20.08 -2.72
C LEU A 122 6.94 -20.74 -2.37
N ARG A 123 7.00 -21.53 -1.30
CA ARG A 123 8.15 -22.39 -0.96
C ARG A 123 8.13 -23.75 -1.65
N GLY A 124 7.08 -24.05 -2.42
CA GLY A 124 6.88 -25.35 -3.07
C GLY A 124 6.33 -26.44 -2.14
N GLU A 125 5.80 -26.05 -0.97
CA GLU A 125 5.15 -26.96 -0.05
C GLU A 125 3.77 -27.38 -0.59
N THR A 126 3.34 -28.60 -0.28
CA THR A 126 2.01 -29.10 -0.63
C THR A 126 1.02 -28.75 0.47
N LEU A 127 -0.05 -28.05 0.12
CA LEU A 127 -1.18 -27.84 1.01
C LEU A 127 -2.18 -29.00 0.84
N GLN A 128 -2.60 -29.58 1.95
CA GLN A 128 -3.70 -30.53 1.99
C GLN A 128 -5.01 -29.77 2.20
N GLU A 129 -5.98 -29.95 1.32
CA GLU A 129 -7.34 -29.42 1.41
C GLU A 129 -8.33 -30.59 1.46
N GLU A 130 -9.56 -30.36 1.91
CA GLU A 130 -10.57 -31.42 1.98
C GLU A 130 -10.78 -32.06 0.59
N GLY A 131 -10.25 -33.27 0.40
CA GLY A 131 -10.39 -34.04 -0.84
C GLY A 131 -9.43 -33.72 -1.97
N ASP A 132 -8.49 -32.76 -1.79
CA ASP A 132 -7.52 -32.39 -2.81
C ASP A 132 -6.18 -31.94 -2.18
N SER A 133 -5.16 -31.76 -3.02
CA SER A 133 -3.86 -31.19 -2.63
C SER A 133 -3.42 -30.14 -3.65
N ALA A 134 -2.84 -29.04 -3.16
CA ALA A 134 -2.35 -27.97 -3.98
C ALA A 134 -0.84 -27.79 -3.80
N THR A 135 -0.10 -27.77 -4.91
CA THR A 135 1.35 -27.51 -4.95
C THR A 135 1.66 -26.65 -6.17
N LEU A 136 2.57 -25.68 -6.06
CA LEU A 136 3.04 -24.98 -7.24
C LEU A 136 3.98 -25.88 -8.06
N SER A 137 3.69 -26.07 -9.34
CA SER A 137 4.57 -26.80 -10.26
C SER A 137 5.90 -26.09 -10.49
N LEU A 138 5.91 -24.75 -10.39
CA LEU A 138 7.08 -23.89 -10.57
C LEU A 138 7.13 -22.88 -9.41
N PRO A 139 7.61 -23.24 -8.22
CA PRO A 139 7.83 -22.30 -7.14
C PRO A 139 8.97 -21.33 -7.53
N PRO A 140 8.90 -20.05 -7.11
CA PRO A 140 9.90 -19.06 -7.47
C PRO A 140 11.26 -19.39 -6.87
N GLY A 141 12.35 -19.25 -7.66
CA GLY A 141 13.72 -19.49 -7.21
C GLY A 141 14.25 -18.49 -6.19
N ARG A 142 13.48 -17.42 -5.92
CA ARG A 142 13.73 -16.40 -4.89
C ARG A 142 12.48 -16.22 -4.05
N GLU A 143 12.69 -16.05 -2.76
CA GLU A 143 11.60 -15.80 -1.83
C GLU A 143 10.82 -14.53 -2.20
N VAL A 144 9.48 -14.57 -2.09
CA VAL A 144 8.60 -13.43 -2.29
C VAL A 144 8.30 -12.80 -0.93
N PRO A 145 8.67 -11.52 -0.69
CA PRO A 145 8.26 -10.82 0.53
C PRO A 145 6.73 -10.65 0.55
N ILE A 146 6.10 -11.02 1.66
CA ILE A 146 4.67 -10.86 1.87
C ILE A 146 4.44 -9.71 2.85
N TRP A 147 3.79 -8.66 2.38
CA TRP A 147 3.38 -7.52 3.19
C TRP A 147 1.89 -7.56 3.50
N VAL A 148 1.46 -6.90 4.57
CA VAL A 148 0.05 -6.81 4.92
C VAL A 148 -0.38 -5.37 5.18
N SER A 149 -1.62 -5.04 4.86
CA SER A 149 -2.20 -3.75 5.26
C SER A 149 -2.68 -3.79 6.71
N ALA A 150 -2.45 -2.71 7.46
CA ALA A 150 -2.89 -2.60 8.85
C ALA A 150 -3.43 -1.21 9.18
N LEU A 151 -4.60 -1.16 9.81
CA LEU A 151 -5.22 0.07 10.30
C LEU A 151 -5.24 0.14 11.82
N GLY A 152 -5.68 -0.92 12.48
CA GLY A 152 -5.82 -1.00 13.93
C GLY A 152 -4.64 -1.67 14.62
N PRO A 153 -4.49 -1.48 15.96
CA PRO A 153 -3.35 -2.01 16.71
C PRO A 153 -3.22 -3.54 16.64
N LYS A 154 -4.34 -4.28 16.59
CA LYS A 154 -4.31 -5.75 16.42
C LYS A 154 -3.77 -6.16 15.06
N ALA A 155 -4.15 -5.46 13.99
CA ALA A 155 -3.63 -5.73 12.65
C ALA A 155 -2.14 -5.38 12.54
N MET A 156 -1.69 -4.30 13.21
CA MET A 156 -0.28 -3.92 13.26
C MET A 156 0.56 -4.98 13.97
N ARG A 157 0.10 -5.49 15.13
CA ARG A 157 0.79 -6.59 15.83
C ARG A 157 0.84 -7.85 14.98
N LEU A 158 -0.28 -8.24 14.36
CA LEU A 158 -0.32 -9.37 13.43
C LEU A 158 0.68 -9.18 12.29
N GLY A 159 0.77 -7.97 11.70
CA GLY A 159 1.76 -7.67 10.67
C GLY A 159 3.20 -7.92 11.13
N GLY A 160 3.55 -7.51 12.35
CA GLY A 160 4.85 -7.81 12.96
C GLY A 160 5.11 -9.30 13.11
N GLU A 161 4.08 -10.05 13.49
CA GLU A 161 4.16 -11.49 13.74
C GLU A 161 4.37 -12.30 12.45
N ILE A 162 3.65 -11.98 11.37
CA ILE A 162 3.57 -12.86 10.19
C ILE A 162 4.14 -12.28 8.88
N ALA A 163 4.33 -10.96 8.78
CA ALA A 163 4.65 -10.31 7.51
C ALA A 163 6.10 -9.80 7.43
N ASP A 164 6.57 -9.59 6.20
CA ASP A 164 7.87 -8.99 5.90
C ASP A 164 7.78 -7.45 5.81
N GLY A 165 6.56 -6.93 5.79
CA GLY A 165 6.28 -5.50 5.85
C GLY A 165 4.81 -5.19 6.15
N VAL A 166 4.56 -3.97 6.58
CA VAL A 166 3.22 -3.46 6.91
C VAL A 166 2.97 -2.17 6.15
N ILE A 167 1.82 -2.09 5.49
CA ILE A 167 1.38 -0.91 4.73
C ILE A 167 0.31 -0.18 5.55
N LEU A 168 0.62 1.06 5.92
CA LEU A 168 -0.30 2.00 6.56
C LEU A 168 -1.00 2.87 5.52
N ASN A 169 -2.18 3.38 5.86
CA ASN A 169 -2.98 4.14 4.92
C ASN A 169 -3.85 5.18 5.65
N TRP A 170 -4.01 6.39 5.05
CA TRP A 170 -4.84 7.46 5.59
C TRP A 170 -4.53 7.81 7.06
N CYS A 171 -3.28 8.00 7.40
CA CYS A 171 -2.88 8.35 8.75
C CYS A 171 -1.88 9.51 8.76
N PRO A 172 -1.81 10.30 9.84
CA PRO A 172 -0.78 11.29 10.01
C PRO A 172 0.56 10.64 10.43
N PRO A 173 1.71 11.38 10.36
CA PRO A 173 3.02 10.85 10.73
C PRO A 173 3.08 10.24 12.14
N GLU A 174 2.42 10.82 13.13
CA GLU A 174 2.41 10.34 14.51
C GLU A 174 1.86 8.91 14.64
N ARG A 175 0.98 8.54 13.72
CA ARG A 175 0.44 7.17 13.65
C ARG A 175 1.50 6.15 13.24
N VAL A 176 2.53 6.56 12.47
CA VAL A 176 3.61 5.67 12.04
C VAL A 176 4.44 5.23 13.24
N SER A 177 4.81 6.15 14.15
CA SER A 177 5.55 5.81 15.38
C SER A 177 4.75 4.85 16.26
N PHE A 178 3.44 5.09 16.41
CA PHE A 178 2.56 4.15 17.11
C PHE A 178 2.51 2.77 16.45
N ALA A 179 2.39 2.74 15.11
CA ALA A 179 2.34 1.49 14.35
C ALA A 179 3.64 0.71 14.52
N ARG A 180 4.79 1.38 14.44
CA ARG A 180 6.11 0.75 14.61
C ARG A 180 6.22 0.04 15.97
N ALA A 181 5.77 0.69 17.06
CA ALA A 181 5.75 0.05 18.37
C ALA A 181 4.86 -1.20 18.40
N ARG A 182 3.66 -1.14 17.80
CA ARG A 182 2.75 -2.31 17.76
C ARG A 182 3.28 -3.43 16.88
N ILE A 183 3.95 -3.09 15.76
CA ILE A 183 4.61 -4.05 14.87
C ILE A 183 5.77 -4.73 15.61
N ALA A 184 6.57 -3.96 16.34
CA ALA A 184 7.69 -4.50 17.14
C ALA A 184 7.18 -5.51 18.18
N GLU A 185 6.13 -5.18 18.94
CA GLU A 185 5.52 -6.11 19.90
C GLU A 185 5.08 -7.43 19.24
N GLY A 186 4.52 -7.36 18.02
CA GLY A 186 4.12 -8.56 17.28
C GLY A 186 5.31 -9.39 16.82
N ALA A 187 6.37 -8.72 16.32
CA ALA A 187 7.59 -9.40 15.90
C ALA A 187 8.31 -10.08 17.08
N GLU A 188 8.48 -9.37 18.19
CA GLU A 188 9.08 -9.91 19.41
C GLU A 188 8.29 -11.11 19.96
N ALA A 189 6.96 -11.03 19.98
CA ALA A 189 6.11 -12.14 20.43
C ALA A 189 6.23 -13.39 19.53
N ALA A 190 6.65 -13.23 18.29
CA ALA A 190 6.92 -14.30 17.33
C ALA A 190 8.43 -14.64 17.21
N GLU A 191 9.26 -14.18 18.15
CA GLU A 191 10.72 -14.37 18.17
C GLU A 191 11.42 -13.89 16.89
N ARG A 192 10.89 -12.82 16.28
CA ARG A 192 11.43 -12.18 15.07
C ARG A 192 12.11 -10.86 15.42
N ASP A 193 13.14 -10.50 14.67
CA ASP A 193 13.74 -9.17 14.76
C ASP A 193 12.74 -8.10 14.28
N PRO A 194 12.30 -7.14 15.12
CA PRO A 194 11.43 -6.04 14.70
C PRO A 194 12.00 -5.22 13.54
N ALA A 195 13.33 -5.10 13.44
CA ALA A 195 13.98 -4.43 12.33
C ALA A 195 13.85 -5.18 11.00
N SER A 196 13.42 -6.45 11.01
CA SER A 196 13.14 -7.22 9.79
C SER A 196 11.82 -6.87 9.13
N VAL A 197 10.95 -6.08 9.77
CA VAL A 197 9.62 -5.72 9.24
C VAL A 197 9.62 -4.29 8.70
N THR A 198 9.46 -4.15 7.40
CA THR A 198 9.37 -2.84 6.74
C THR A 198 8.07 -2.13 7.09
N VAL A 199 8.12 -0.85 7.45
CA VAL A 199 6.93 -0.03 7.64
C VAL A 199 6.78 0.94 6.46
N ALA A 200 5.77 0.70 5.65
CA ALA A 200 5.41 1.55 4.52
C ALA A 200 4.12 2.33 4.82
N VAL A 201 3.97 3.50 4.21
CA VAL A 201 2.77 4.32 4.38
C VAL A 201 2.35 4.97 3.07
N TYR A 202 1.09 4.83 2.70
CA TYR A 202 0.49 5.57 1.59
C TYR A 202 0.23 7.02 1.97
N VAL A 203 0.85 7.94 1.26
CA VAL A 203 0.68 9.38 1.40
C VAL A 203 0.08 9.93 0.10
N ARG A 204 -1.22 10.33 0.12
CA ARG A 204 -1.80 11.03 -1.02
C ARG A 204 -1.05 12.34 -1.20
N ALA A 205 -0.61 12.57 -2.42
CA ALA A 205 0.21 13.73 -2.70
C ALA A 205 -0.20 14.41 -3.99
N TRP A 206 -0.04 15.71 -4.01
CA TRP A 206 -0.22 16.52 -5.20
C TRP A 206 0.70 17.73 -5.17
N VAL A 207 1.36 17.97 -6.29
CA VAL A 207 2.17 19.18 -6.54
C VAL A 207 1.84 19.69 -7.92
N GLY A 208 1.44 20.93 -8.02
CA GLY A 208 1.05 21.56 -9.28
C GLY A 208 0.61 23.01 -9.08
N ARG A 209 -0.04 23.59 -10.07
CA ARG A 209 -0.39 25.02 -10.09
C ARG A 209 -1.74 25.33 -9.44
N ASP A 210 -2.73 24.46 -9.55
CA ASP A 210 -4.07 24.67 -9.01
C ASP A 210 -4.36 23.69 -7.87
N GLU A 211 -4.00 24.12 -6.66
CA GLU A 211 -4.23 23.33 -5.45
C GLU A 211 -5.73 23.10 -5.16
N ASN A 212 -6.62 24.00 -5.63
CA ASN A 212 -8.06 23.89 -5.33
C ASN A 212 -8.67 22.66 -6.00
N GLU A 213 -8.24 22.33 -7.23
CA GLU A 213 -8.70 21.15 -7.92
C GLU A 213 -8.28 19.87 -7.16
N ALA A 214 -7.02 19.78 -6.78
CA ALA A 214 -6.52 18.66 -5.98
C ALA A 214 -7.19 18.55 -4.62
N MET A 215 -7.45 19.69 -3.96
CA MET A 215 -8.17 19.71 -2.68
C MET A 215 -9.60 19.22 -2.81
N SER A 216 -10.28 19.49 -3.91
CA SER A 216 -11.61 18.94 -4.20
C SER A 216 -11.59 17.41 -4.25
N GLU A 217 -10.66 16.84 -5.02
CA GLU A 217 -10.48 15.39 -5.13
C GLU A 217 -10.08 14.75 -3.79
N LEU A 218 -9.15 15.37 -3.07
CA LEU A 218 -8.71 14.89 -1.77
C LEU A 218 -9.82 14.93 -0.71
N ARG A 219 -10.66 15.96 -0.72
CA ARG A 219 -11.85 16.04 0.15
C ARG A 219 -12.84 14.93 -0.16
N ALA A 220 -13.14 14.68 -1.44
CA ALA A 220 -13.99 13.58 -1.85
C ALA A 220 -13.45 12.22 -1.39
N MET A 221 -12.15 11.99 -1.57
CA MET A 221 -11.48 10.77 -1.10
C MET A 221 -11.49 10.66 0.43
N ALA A 222 -11.11 11.72 1.16
CA ALA A 222 -11.07 11.73 2.63
C ALA A 222 -12.47 11.48 3.23
N GLY A 223 -13.50 12.09 2.68
CA GLY A 223 -14.89 11.87 3.07
C GLY A 223 -15.34 10.44 2.88
N ARG A 224 -15.02 9.85 1.72
CA ARG A 224 -15.29 8.44 1.44
C ARG A 224 -14.61 7.52 2.47
N TYR A 225 -13.32 7.70 2.73
CA TYR A 225 -12.61 6.88 3.70
C TYR A 225 -13.10 7.10 5.13
N ALA A 226 -13.44 8.33 5.53
CA ALA A 226 -14.03 8.63 6.83
C ALA A 226 -15.43 8.00 7.02
N SER A 227 -16.11 7.63 5.94
CA SER A 227 -17.40 6.90 6.02
C SER A 227 -17.22 5.42 6.42
N TYR A 228 -16.03 4.83 6.23
CA TYR A 228 -15.77 3.44 6.59
C TYR A 228 -15.45 3.31 8.09
N PRO A 229 -16.11 2.39 8.81
CA PRO A 229 -15.97 2.29 10.28
C PRO A 229 -14.50 2.06 10.75
N ALA A 230 -13.71 1.31 9.99
CA ALA A 230 -12.31 1.04 10.36
C ALA A 230 -11.44 2.30 10.29
N TYR A 231 -11.59 3.10 9.23
CA TYR A 231 -10.86 4.36 9.08
C TYR A 231 -11.34 5.43 10.05
N ARG A 232 -12.65 5.51 10.31
CA ARG A 232 -13.19 6.42 11.34
C ARG A 232 -12.56 6.16 12.70
N ARG A 233 -12.49 4.89 13.13
CA ARG A 233 -11.80 4.53 14.38
C ARG A 233 -10.32 4.89 14.36
N GLN A 234 -9.63 4.76 13.24
CA GLN A 234 -8.24 5.20 13.11
C GLN A 234 -8.13 6.71 13.29
N PHE A 235 -8.97 7.51 12.67
CA PHE A 235 -8.99 8.97 12.82
C PHE A 235 -9.31 9.39 14.27
N GLU A 236 -10.25 8.73 14.93
CA GLU A 236 -10.55 8.94 16.35
C GLU A 236 -9.30 8.71 17.22
N GLN A 237 -8.54 7.66 16.98
CA GLN A 237 -7.32 7.32 17.72
C GLN A 237 -6.16 8.32 17.55
N VAL A 238 -6.21 9.18 16.56
CA VAL A 238 -5.21 10.23 16.32
C VAL A 238 -5.77 11.64 16.54
N GLY A 239 -6.91 11.76 17.23
CA GLY A 239 -7.52 13.06 17.59
C GLY A 239 -8.28 13.75 16.45
N LEU A 240 -8.51 13.08 15.33
CA LEU A 240 -9.24 13.60 14.16
C LEU A 240 -10.70 13.12 14.11
N GLY A 241 -11.23 12.59 15.21
CA GLY A 241 -12.58 12.04 15.29
C GLY A 241 -13.68 13.01 14.88
N PRO A 242 -13.75 14.25 15.43
CA PRO A 242 -14.76 15.24 15.05
C PRO A 242 -14.72 15.56 13.53
N GLN A 243 -13.52 15.78 12.99
CA GLN A 243 -13.34 16.08 11.57
C GLN A 243 -13.74 14.90 10.66
N ALA A 244 -13.39 13.68 11.07
CA ALA A 244 -13.79 12.47 10.35
C ALA A 244 -15.31 12.23 10.39
N ALA A 245 -15.97 12.58 11.49
CA ALA A 245 -17.45 12.51 11.59
C ALA A 245 -18.11 13.44 10.57
N VAL A 246 -17.67 14.71 10.53
CA VAL A 246 -18.14 15.69 9.53
C VAL A 246 -17.86 15.22 8.11
N ALA A 247 -16.64 14.77 7.83
CA ALA A 247 -16.23 14.28 6.51
C ALA A 247 -17.08 13.09 6.03
N GLY A 248 -17.36 12.13 6.92
CA GLY A 248 -18.21 10.98 6.59
C GLY A 248 -19.68 11.37 6.36
N GLN A 249 -20.19 12.39 7.06
CA GLN A 249 -21.53 12.94 6.81
C GLN A 249 -21.59 13.68 5.46
N ALA A 250 -20.60 14.53 5.19
CA ALA A 250 -20.46 15.26 3.93
C ALA A 250 -20.46 14.30 2.72
N HIS A 251 -19.66 13.23 2.81
CA HIS A 251 -19.62 12.20 1.76
C HIS A 251 -20.99 11.55 1.50
N ARG A 252 -21.70 11.13 2.55
CA ARG A 252 -23.05 10.54 2.42
C ARG A 252 -24.08 11.51 1.85
N ALA A 253 -23.87 12.81 2.04
CA ALA A 253 -24.73 13.87 1.52
C ALA A 253 -24.32 14.36 0.13
N GLY A 254 -23.25 13.82 -0.48
CA GLY A 254 -22.73 14.26 -1.77
C GLY A 254 -22.10 15.65 -1.76
N ARG A 255 -21.70 16.17 -0.58
CA ARG A 255 -21.13 17.51 -0.39
C ARG A 255 -19.67 17.43 0.03
N SER A 256 -18.80 17.06 -0.92
CA SER A 256 -17.35 16.93 -0.64
C SER A 256 -16.69 18.24 -0.22
N GLU A 257 -17.25 19.39 -0.58
CA GLU A 257 -16.82 20.72 -0.19
C GLU A 257 -16.93 20.95 1.34
N ASP A 258 -17.85 20.28 2.02
CA ASP A 258 -18.03 20.34 3.48
C ASP A 258 -17.00 19.49 4.26
N VAL A 259 -16.16 18.71 3.58
CA VAL A 259 -15.10 17.93 4.25
C VAL A 259 -14.05 18.87 4.82
N PRO A 260 -13.73 18.78 6.14
CA PRO A 260 -12.79 19.69 6.77
C PRO A 260 -11.39 19.61 6.17
N GLU A 261 -10.84 20.73 5.73
CA GLU A 261 -9.51 20.81 5.14
C GLU A 261 -8.42 20.31 6.08
N VAL A 262 -8.58 20.57 7.39
CA VAL A 262 -7.64 20.11 8.41
C VAL A 262 -7.49 18.57 8.40
N LEU A 263 -8.56 17.81 8.11
CA LEU A 263 -8.46 16.36 7.96
C LEU A 263 -7.55 15.99 6.79
N VAL A 264 -7.76 16.62 5.63
CA VAL A 264 -6.95 16.36 4.42
C VAL A 264 -5.49 16.71 4.68
N ARG A 265 -5.20 17.92 5.17
CA ARG A 265 -3.82 18.38 5.42
C ARG A 265 -3.10 17.60 6.51
N SER A 266 -3.84 16.96 7.42
CA SER A 266 -3.23 16.09 8.43
C SER A 266 -2.64 14.79 7.86
N VAL A 267 -3.16 14.28 6.74
CA VAL A 267 -2.83 12.94 6.22
C VAL A 267 -2.30 12.93 4.78
N CYS A 268 -2.31 14.08 4.10
CA CYS A 268 -1.87 14.23 2.71
C CYS A 268 -0.68 15.18 2.60
N ALA A 269 0.05 15.08 1.49
CA ALA A 269 1.17 15.95 1.12
C ALA A 269 0.78 16.79 -0.09
N VAL A 270 0.48 18.09 0.11
CA VAL A 270 -0.10 18.95 -0.91
C VAL A 270 0.69 20.26 -1.04
N GLY A 271 0.86 20.72 -2.27
CA GLY A 271 1.51 22.00 -2.60
C GLY A 271 3.04 21.97 -2.51
N ASP A 272 3.64 23.13 -2.49
CA ASP A 272 5.10 23.31 -2.58
C ASP A 272 5.90 22.70 -1.42
N ARG A 273 5.24 22.45 -0.30
CA ARG A 273 5.84 21.83 0.90
C ARG A 273 5.50 20.35 1.04
N ALA A 274 5.03 19.70 0.00
CA ALA A 274 4.64 18.29 0.04
C ALA A 274 5.82 17.36 0.42
N TRP A 275 7.05 17.69 0.03
CA TRP A 275 8.26 16.96 0.39
C TRP A 275 8.54 16.97 1.91
N GLU A 276 8.30 18.10 2.59
CA GLU A 276 8.47 18.19 4.05
C GLU A 276 7.51 17.24 4.78
N ARG A 277 6.33 17.05 4.20
CA ARG A 277 5.35 16.10 4.74
C ARG A 277 5.82 14.66 4.59
N LEU A 278 6.44 14.31 3.46
CA LEU A 278 7.06 12.98 3.27
C LEU A 278 8.20 12.75 4.27
N ASP A 279 9.02 13.78 4.53
CA ASP A 279 10.08 13.68 5.53
C ASP A 279 9.54 13.52 6.94
N ALA A 280 8.44 14.15 7.28
CA ALA A 280 7.79 13.93 8.56
C ALA A 280 7.36 12.45 8.76
N PHE A 281 6.90 11.78 7.70
CA PHE A 281 6.62 10.34 7.75
C PHE A 281 7.90 9.51 7.96
N ARG A 282 9.03 9.87 7.31
CA ARG A 282 10.32 9.20 7.52
C ARG A 282 10.81 9.39 8.96
N GLN A 283 10.76 10.64 9.47
CA GLN A 283 11.14 10.96 10.85
C GLN A 283 10.28 10.23 11.87
N ALA A 284 9.01 9.99 11.57
CA ALA A 284 8.12 9.18 12.39
C ALA A 284 8.37 7.68 12.30
N GLY A 285 9.31 7.23 11.45
CA GLY A 285 9.75 5.85 11.36
C GLY A 285 9.22 5.07 10.15
N ALA A 286 8.69 5.71 9.11
CA ALA A 286 8.39 5.02 7.86
C ALA A 286 9.69 4.71 7.09
N ASP A 287 9.92 3.43 6.77
CA ASP A 287 11.04 3.00 5.92
C ASP A 287 10.78 3.36 4.46
N LEU A 288 9.52 3.27 4.04
CA LEU A 288 9.09 3.50 2.67
C LEU A 288 7.79 4.34 2.62
N PRO A 289 7.86 5.67 2.69
CA PRO A 289 6.73 6.50 2.26
C PRO A 289 6.40 6.21 0.80
N ILE A 290 5.13 5.96 0.51
CA ILE A 290 4.62 5.65 -0.83
C ILE A 290 3.77 6.84 -1.28
N VAL A 291 4.32 7.65 -2.16
CA VAL A 291 3.59 8.75 -2.81
C VAL A 291 2.43 8.17 -3.61
N TYR A 292 1.24 8.69 -3.37
CA TYR A 292 0.04 8.31 -4.11
C TYR A 292 -0.49 9.56 -4.83
N PRO A 293 -0.05 9.81 -6.07
CA PRO A 293 -0.45 11.00 -6.82
C PRO A 293 -1.95 11.10 -6.96
N VAL A 294 -2.48 12.30 -6.75
CA VAL A 294 -3.89 12.61 -6.96
C VAL A 294 -4.06 13.04 -8.41
N ALA A 295 -4.93 12.33 -9.13
CA ALA A 295 -5.30 12.70 -10.49
C ALA A 295 -6.34 13.84 -10.46
N THR A 296 -6.13 14.87 -11.26
CA THR A 296 -7.05 15.99 -11.47
C THR A 296 -7.65 15.94 -12.88
N ALA A 297 -8.18 17.02 -13.43
CA ALA A 297 -8.84 17.05 -14.73
C ALA A 297 -7.95 16.53 -15.88
N ASP A 298 -6.64 16.76 -15.80
CA ASP A 298 -5.64 16.09 -16.64
C ASP A 298 -4.86 15.07 -15.78
N PRO A 299 -5.31 13.79 -15.74
CA PRO A 299 -4.71 12.78 -14.87
C PRO A 299 -3.23 12.53 -15.16
N SER A 300 -2.82 12.43 -16.42
CA SER A 300 -1.42 12.19 -16.78
C SER A 300 -0.52 13.33 -16.34
N ALA A 301 -0.87 14.55 -16.69
CA ALA A 301 -0.06 15.73 -16.33
C ALA A 301 0.05 15.93 -14.82
N SER A 302 -1.04 15.74 -14.07
CA SER A 302 -1.03 15.88 -12.61
C SER A 302 -0.21 14.79 -11.89
N ILE A 303 -0.27 13.57 -12.39
CA ILE A 303 0.51 12.45 -11.88
C ILE A 303 2.00 12.67 -12.18
N GLU A 304 2.37 13.01 -13.42
CA GLU A 304 3.76 13.25 -13.82
C GLU A 304 4.37 14.43 -13.07
N ALA A 305 3.63 15.55 -12.92
CA ALA A 305 4.08 16.70 -12.14
C ALA A 305 4.39 16.32 -10.69
N THR A 306 3.51 15.56 -10.04
CA THR A 306 3.72 15.09 -8.66
C THR A 306 4.90 14.12 -8.56
N ILE A 307 5.05 13.20 -9.52
CA ILE A 307 6.21 12.28 -9.60
C ILE A 307 7.51 13.09 -9.70
N GLY A 308 7.58 14.05 -10.59
CA GLY A 308 8.78 14.88 -10.78
C GLY A 308 9.12 15.72 -9.56
N ALA A 309 8.13 16.35 -8.94
CA ALA A 309 8.34 17.24 -7.79
C ALA A 309 8.74 16.48 -6.50
N LEU A 310 8.33 15.23 -6.35
CA LEU A 310 8.61 14.39 -5.17
C LEU A 310 9.61 13.27 -5.47
N ALA A 311 10.35 13.40 -6.59
CA ALA A 311 11.42 12.46 -6.93
C ALA A 311 12.45 12.39 -5.79
N PRO A 312 12.92 11.20 -5.41
CA PRO A 312 14.04 11.06 -4.47
C PRO A 312 15.29 11.75 -5.00
N ALA A 313 16.04 12.42 -4.11
CA ALA A 313 17.31 13.08 -4.42
C ALA A 313 18.42 12.06 -4.70
#